data_a6ee92d89e436611d233f971c28829be
#
_entry.id   a6ee92d89e436611d233f971c28829be
#
_cell.length_a   1.000
_cell.length_b   1.000
_cell.length_c   1.000
_cell.angle_alpha   90.00
_cell.angle_beta   90.00
_cell.angle_gamma   90.00
#
_symmetry.space_group_name_H-M   'P 1'
#
loop_
_entity.id
_entity.type
_entity.pdbx_description
1 polymer ?
#
loop_
_entity_poly.entity_id
_entity_poly.type
_entity_poly.pdbx_seq_one_letter_code
_entity_poly.pdbx_strand_id
1 'polypeptide(L)'
;MVPLLLLLAAPLLAADWTQFRGPNGSGVSDAKGLPDEFGPSKNAIWKTALPPGHSMPVFSETRIFLTAYDADGKLWTICLNREDGKVLWRREAPRPRNQELHKANSPASPSAVTDGRNAYVFFTDFGLLSYGPDGEERWRLPLGPFNNPFGMGASPVLAGDTLLQICDSESGSFFAAFHKDTGKLKWRVERPDVARGFSTPVLYQPNGGELQVIVPGSYRLVSYSVATGERIWWTSGLTWQLKPTPVMDRDRIYVLGWAGGSDTGQQEDIAPFEDVLKTWDANKDGALAKEEIPDPKIVKDWSSVDLDRNGVLGARDWQMFRDRRAAQNGLTAFRLGGKGDMTGKSVAWRYTKSLPNVPSPLLYDGVLYLVKEGGLFTSIDPATGEVLKQARLQGALDQYFASPVAAGGRVYVASQGGHVVVLKAGAQWEVLQVNSFDDEIHSTPVPLGNRLYIRTRSALYAFGTP
;
A
#
# COMPACT_ATOMS: atom_id res chain seq x y z
N MET A 1 -32.10 30.57 34.21
CA MET A 1 -30.66 30.54 33.92
C MET A 1 -30.34 29.20 33.32
N VAL A 2 -30.14 29.15 32.02
CA VAL A 2 -29.72 27.91 31.28
C VAL A 2 -28.20 27.94 31.22
N PRO A 3 -27.50 26.87 31.66
CA PRO A 3 -26.04 26.85 31.53
C PRO A 3 -25.63 26.68 30.07
N LEU A 4 -24.86 27.64 29.58
CA LEU A 4 -24.22 27.60 28.28
C LEU A 4 -23.10 26.56 28.35
N LEU A 5 -23.30 25.37 27.75
CA LEU A 5 -22.23 24.39 27.55
C LEU A 5 -21.25 24.95 26.50
N LEU A 6 -20.11 25.43 26.95
CA LEU A 6 -18.98 25.69 26.05
C LEU A 6 -18.45 24.33 25.56
N LEU A 7 -18.75 23.99 24.32
CA LEU A 7 -18.03 22.98 23.57
C LEU A 7 -16.60 23.50 23.35
N LEU A 8 -15.66 23.03 24.17
CA LEU A 8 -14.24 23.15 23.89
C LEU A 8 -13.95 22.33 22.62
N ALA A 9 -13.80 23.04 21.49
CA ALA A 9 -13.22 22.45 20.30
C ALA A 9 -11.79 21.99 20.66
N ALA A 10 -11.56 20.67 20.70
CA ALA A 10 -10.22 20.14 20.81
C ALA A 10 -9.40 20.73 19.62
N PRO A 11 -8.16 21.19 19.86
CA PRO A 11 -7.31 21.63 18.77
C PRO A 11 -7.20 20.49 17.77
N LEU A 12 -7.50 20.73 16.51
CA LEU A 12 -7.09 19.86 15.41
C LEU A 12 -5.56 19.81 15.49
N LEU A 13 -5.05 18.75 16.10
CA LEU A 13 -3.63 18.41 16.03
C LEU A 13 -3.33 18.28 14.54
N ALA A 14 -2.29 18.99 14.08
CA ALA A 14 -1.77 18.87 12.72
C ALA A 14 -1.71 17.38 12.37
N ALA A 15 -2.23 17.01 11.19
CA ALA A 15 -2.33 15.62 10.78
C ALA A 15 -0.93 14.99 10.76
N ASP A 16 -0.63 14.20 11.78
CA ASP A 16 0.67 13.54 11.94
C ASP A 16 0.87 12.53 10.80
N TRP A 17 2.03 12.58 10.16
CA TRP A 17 2.39 11.63 9.10
C TRP A 17 2.98 10.34 9.70
N THR A 18 2.19 9.67 10.53
CA THR A 18 2.63 8.58 11.41
C THR A 18 2.68 7.20 10.75
N GLN A 19 2.15 7.07 9.54
CA GLN A 19 2.06 5.80 8.81
C GLN A 19 2.21 6.02 7.31
N PHE A 20 2.27 4.92 6.55
CA PHE A 20 2.35 4.96 5.09
C PHE A 20 1.24 5.81 4.49
N ARG A 21 1.65 6.83 3.71
CA ARG A 21 0.79 7.85 3.08
C ARG A 21 -0.01 8.71 4.07
N GLY A 22 0.51 8.91 5.29
CA GLY A 22 -0.07 9.82 6.28
C GLY A 22 -1.41 9.37 6.85
N PRO A 23 -2.30 10.28 7.23
CA PRO A 23 -3.55 9.95 7.90
C PRO A 23 -4.38 8.95 7.11
N ASN A 24 -4.55 7.76 7.68
CA ASN A 24 -5.30 6.64 7.11
C ASN A 24 -4.94 6.31 5.64
N GLY A 25 -3.69 6.50 5.25
CA GLY A 25 -3.23 6.21 3.89
C GLY A 25 -3.75 7.17 2.81
N SER A 26 -4.32 8.31 3.19
CA SER A 26 -4.99 9.24 2.28
C SER A 26 -4.05 9.93 1.29
N GLY A 27 -2.78 10.15 1.66
CA GLY A 27 -1.83 10.97 0.89
C GLY A 27 -2.10 12.47 1.00
N VAL A 28 -2.96 12.90 1.91
CA VAL A 28 -3.35 14.31 2.07
C VAL A 28 -2.82 14.87 3.38
N SER A 29 -2.29 16.09 3.32
CA SER A 29 -1.78 16.85 4.46
C SER A 29 -2.42 18.23 4.52
N ASP A 30 -2.47 18.79 5.72
CA ASP A 30 -2.83 20.18 5.98
C ASP A 30 -1.63 21.16 5.85
N ALA A 31 -0.47 20.65 5.45
CA ALA A 31 0.76 21.43 5.24
C ALA A 31 0.53 22.63 4.32
N LYS A 32 1.17 23.74 4.65
CA LYS A 32 1.05 25.02 3.93
C LYS A 32 2.41 25.65 3.73
N GLY A 33 2.52 26.57 2.76
CA GLY A 33 3.76 27.32 2.51
C GLY A 33 4.89 26.47 1.95
N LEU A 34 4.57 25.33 1.32
CA LEU A 34 5.55 24.47 0.69
C LEU A 34 6.11 25.10 -0.58
N PRO A 35 7.40 24.96 -0.90
CA PRO A 35 7.98 25.49 -2.11
C PRO A 35 7.47 24.75 -3.35
N ASP A 36 7.18 25.46 -4.43
CA ASP A 36 6.92 24.87 -5.75
C ASP A 36 8.25 24.46 -6.40
N GLU A 37 9.31 25.24 -6.19
CA GLU A 37 10.65 25.00 -6.73
C GLU A 37 11.64 24.58 -5.64
N PHE A 38 12.26 23.39 -5.81
CA PHE A 38 13.22 22.81 -4.87
C PHE A 38 14.13 21.80 -5.59
N GLY A 39 15.23 21.44 -4.92
CA GLY A 39 16.18 20.46 -5.45
C GLY A 39 17.43 20.38 -4.58
N PRO A 40 18.42 19.55 -4.95
CA PRO A 40 19.64 19.34 -4.14
C PRO A 40 20.39 20.63 -3.79
N SER A 41 20.30 21.66 -4.65
CA SER A 41 20.95 22.97 -4.47
C SER A 41 19.96 24.12 -4.23
N LYS A 42 18.65 23.86 -4.11
CA LYS A 42 17.63 24.89 -3.99
C LYS A 42 16.59 24.58 -2.91
N ASN A 43 16.39 25.49 -1.98
CA ASN A 43 15.41 25.42 -0.90
C ASN A 43 15.57 24.18 0.02
N ALA A 44 16.75 23.54 0.02
CA ALA A 44 17.07 22.46 0.93
C ALA A 44 17.40 23.02 2.31
N ILE A 45 16.62 22.67 3.32
CA ILE A 45 16.91 23.01 4.73
C ILE A 45 18.03 22.10 5.22
N TRP A 46 17.92 20.81 4.93
CA TRP A 46 18.96 19.81 5.22
C TRP A 46 18.87 18.63 4.24
N LYS A 47 20.00 17.92 4.15
CA LYS A 47 20.17 16.66 3.43
C LYS A 47 20.90 15.67 4.32
N THR A 48 20.41 14.43 4.40
CA THR A 48 21.07 13.34 5.14
C THR A 48 21.30 12.16 4.23
N ALA A 49 22.55 11.74 4.10
CA ALA A 49 22.91 10.53 3.36
C ALA A 49 22.35 9.29 4.08
N LEU A 50 21.71 8.40 3.33
CA LEU A 50 21.05 7.19 3.83
C LEU A 50 21.37 5.99 2.95
N PRO A 51 21.41 4.78 3.51
CA PRO A 51 21.37 3.56 2.71
C PRO A 51 20.05 3.46 1.90
N PRO A 52 20.05 2.71 0.78
CA PRO A 52 18.88 2.52 -0.04
C PRO A 52 17.71 1.87 0.71
N GLY A 53 16.51 2.06 0.17
CA GLY A 53 15.26 1.51 0.67
C GLY A 53 14.07 2.26 0.07
N HIS A 54 12.95 1.57 -0.11
CA HIS A 54 11.76 2.15 -0.74
C HIS A 54 10.75 2.70 0.26
N SER A 55 10.94 2.43 1.57
CA SER A 55 10.00 2.87 2.59
C SER A 55 9.86 4.40 2.61
N MET A 56 8.63 4.85 2.74
CA MET A 56 8.33 6.25 3.01
C MET A 56 8.74 6.58 4.46
N PRO A 57 9.38 7.72 4.74
CA PRO A 57 9.63 8.16 6.10
C PRO A 57 8.32 8.47 6.82
N VAL A 58 8.23 8.07 8.10
CA VAL A 58 7.11 8.42 8.99
C VAL A 58 7.60 9.30 10.12
N PHE A 59 6.70 10.11 10.68
CA PHE A 59 7.06 11.23 11.53
C PHE A 59 6.34 11.17 12.86
N SER A 60 7.08 11.48 13.91
CA SER A 60 6.56 11.99 15.18
C SER A 60 6.80 13.50 15.26
N GLU A 61 6.48 14.10 16.39
CA GLU A 61 6.73 15.53 16.62
C GLU A 61 8.19 15.92 16.38
N THR A 62 9.14 15.10 16.85
CA THR A 62 10.58 15.41 16.82
C THR A 62 11.44 14.45 16.03
N ARG A 63 10.90 13.31 15.57
CA ARG A 63 11.66 12.23 14.97
C ARG A 63 11.10 11.79 13.62
N ILE A 64 11.98 11.21 12.81
CA ILE A 64 11.67 10.56 11.53
C ILE A 64 12.13 9.11 11.61
N PHE A 65 11.28 8.16 11.24
CA PHE A 65 11.62 6.75 11.20
C PHE A 65 11.49 6.20 9.78
N LEU A 66 12.44 5.37 9.38
CA LEU A 66 12.43 4.69 8.09
C LEU A 66 13.20 3.37 8.15
N THR A 67 12.98 2.52 7.16
CA THR A 67 13.73 1.28 6.97
C THR A 67 14.70 1.41 5.79
N ALA A 68 15.81 0.72 5.84
CA ALA A 68 16.83 0.72 4.80
C ALA A 68 17.57 -0.62 4.75
N TYR A 69 18.40 -0.84 3.73
CA TYR A 69 19.34 -1.95 3.64
C TYR A 69 20.66 -1.45 3.09
N ASP A 70 21.77 -2.12 3.42
CA ASP A 70 23.10 -1.74 2.94
C ASP A 70 23.63 -2.70 1.87
N ALA A 71 24.84 -2.43 1.40
CA ALA A 71 25.51 -3.25 0.38
C ALA A 71 25.83 -4.67 0.86
N ASP A 72 26.00 -4.87 2.16
CA ASP A 72 26.20 -6.18 2.79
C ASP A 72 24.86 -6.93 2.98
N GLY A 73 23.77 -6.31 2.59
CA GLY A 73 22.42 -6.85 2.70
C GLY A 73 21.82 -6.75 4.10
N LYS A 74 22.44 -6.04 5.04
CA LYS A 74 21.90 -5.82 6.38
C LYS A 74 20.66 -4.92 6.33
N LEU A 75 19.70 -5.23 7.19
CA LEU A 75 18.47 -4.48 7.32
C LEU A 75 18.56 -3.48 8.48
N TRP A 76 18.13 -2.25 8.24
CA TRP A 76 18.26 -1.16 9.18
C TRP A 76 16.92 -0.48 9.47
N THR A 77 16.65 -0.23 10.75
CA THR A 77 15.71 0.80 11.17
C THR A 77 16.52 2.03 11.55
N ILE A 78 16.16 3.17 11.00
CA ILE A 78 16.91 4.43 11.17
C ILE A 78 15.96 5.49 11.73
N CYS A 79 16.43 6.20 12.74
CA CYS A 79 15.77 7.36 13.33
C CYS A 79 16.61 8.61 13.10
N LEU A 80 15.96 9.68 12.62
CA LEU A 80 16.58 10.98 12.46
C LEU A 80 15.86 12.02 13.32
N ASN A 81 16.57 13.06 13.68
CA ASN A 81 15.99 14.28 14.21
C ASN A 81 15.21 15.00 13.09
N ARG A 82 13.96 15.35 13.33
CA ARG A 82 13.11 15.99 12.32
C ARG A 82 13.56 17.40 11.95
N GLU A 83 14.17 18.13 12.91
CA GLU A 83 14.53 19.53 12.72
C GLU A 83 15.76 19.70 11.81
N ASP A 84 16.83 18.93 12.06
CA ASP A 84 18.12 19.09 11.40
C ASP A 84 18.57 17.88 10.57
N GLY A 85 17.76 16.81 10.53
CA GLY A 85 18.04 15.60 9.77
C GLY A 85 19.16 14.72 10.33
N LYS A 86 19.75 15.04 11.49
CA LYS A 86 20.80 14.20 12.07
C LYS A 86 20.31 12.82 12.42
N VAL A 87 21.09 11.80 12.09
CA VAL A 87 20.82 10.43 12.52
C VAL A 87 20.99 10.32 14.03
N LEU A 88 19.90 10.04 14.73
CA LEU A 88 19.90 9.83 16.18
C LEU A 88 20.36 8.42 16.54
N TRP A 89 19.86 7.44 15.81
CA TRP A 89 20.27 6.05 15.97
C TRP A 89 19.99 5.22 14.71
N ARG A 90 20.70 4.08 14.61
CA ARG A 90 20.46 3.01 13.64
C ARG A 90 20.42 1.69 14.40
N ARG A 91 19.49 0.80 14.03
CA ARG A 91 19.39 -0.54 14.60
C ARG A 91 19.34 -1.56 13.50
N GLU A 92 20.27 -2.51 13.53
CA GLU A 92 20.28 -3.65 12.63
C GLU A 92 19.14 -4.59 13.00
N ALA A 93 18.31 -4.96 12.04
CA ALA A 93 17.29 -5.98 12.24
C ALA A 93 17.88 -7.37 11.92
N PRO A 94 17.49 -8.43 12.64
CA PRO A 94 17.88 -9.80 12.29
C PRO A 94 17.44 -10.13 10.86
N ARG A 95 18.30 -10.84 10.13
CA ARG A 95 18.02 -11.33 8.77
C ARG A 95 18.29 -12.81 8.64
N PRO A 96 17.47 -13.68 9.24
CA PRO A 96 17.67 -15.13 9.20
C PRO A 96 17.41 -15.73 7.83
N ARG A 97 16.80 -14.98 6.90
CA ARG A 97 16.47 -15.34 5.53
C ARG A 97 16.92 -14.26 4.57
N ASN A 98 17.14 -14.64 3.32
CA ASN A 98 17.34 -13.72 2.21
C ASN A 98 16.37 -14.15 1.10
N GLN A 99 15.12 -13.70 1.22
CA GLN A 99 14.08 -14.02 0.27
C GLN A 99 14.37 -13.36 -1.08
N GLU A 100 14.24 -14.13 -2.16
CA GLU A 100 14.30 -13.56 -3.50
C GLU A 100 13.17 -12.55 -3.69
N LEU A 101 13.50 -11.40 -4.27
CA LEU A 101 12.59 -10.29 -4.48
C LEU A 101 12.52 -9.94 -5.96
N HIS A 102 11.35 -9.54 -6.42
CA HIS A 102 11.23 -8.93 -7.73
C HIS A 102 12.06 -7.64 -7.79
N LYS A 103 12.73 -7.39 -8.93
CA LYS A 103 13.64 -6.24 -9.15
C LYS A 103 13.05 -4.85 -8.82
N ALA A 104 11.73 -4.70 -8.86
CA ALA A 104 11.04 -3.46 -8.50
C ALA A 104 10.74 -3.35 -6.99
N ASN A 105 11.08 -4.37 -6.20
CA ASN A 105 10.90 -4.38 -4.75
C ASN A 105 12.26 -4.23 -4.04
N SER A 106 12.19 -4.03 -2.73
CA SER A 106 13.35 -3.86 -1.85
C SER A 106 13.09 -4.61 -0.54
N PRO A 107 14.11 -5.16 0.12
CA PRO A 107 13.93 -5.79 1.43
C PRO A 107 13.48 -4.79 2.52
N ALA A 108 13.55 -3.49 2.22
CA ALA A 108 13.11 -2.38 3.05
C ALA A 108 12.01 -1.55 2.35
N SER A 109 11.02 -2.21 1.73
CA SER A 109 9.87 -1.55 1.09
C SER A 109 8.76 -1.18 2.07
N PRO A 110 8.33 -2.02 3.02
CA PRO A 110 7.32 -1.62 3.98
C PRO A 110 7.77 -0.42 4.80
N SER A 111 6.91 0.59 4.89
CA SER A 111 7.16 1.78 5.72
C SER A 111 6.91 1.45 7.18
N ALA A 112 7.59 2.14 8.07
CA ALA A 112 7.30 2.09 9.49
C ALA A 112 5.91 2.65 9.79
N VAL A 113 5.40 2.39 11.01
CA VAL A 113 4.32 3.14 11.63
C VAL A 113 4.79 3.58 13.01
N THR A 114 4.34 4.74 13.47
CA THR A 114 4.68 5.27 14.82
C THR A 114 3.41 5.67 15.57
N ASP A 115 3.44 5.52 16.88
CA ASP A 115 2.40 6.04 17.78
C ASP A 115 2.73 7.45 18.32
N GLY A 116 3.65 8.16 17.63
CA GLY A 116 4.18 9.45 18.03
C GLY A 116 5.43 9.36 18.92
N ARG A 117 5.70 8.20 19.52
CA ARG A 117 6.85 7.94 20.39
C ARG A 117 7.70 6.77 19.89
N ASN A 118 7.06 5.61 19.71
CA ASN A 118 7.71 4.36 19.35
C ASN A 118 7.57 4.10 17.85
N ALA A 119 8.52 3.38 17.27
CA ALA A 119 8.46 2.91 15.90
C ALA A 119 8.16 1.41 15.83
N TYR A 120 7.36 1.03 14.83
CA TYR A 120 7.02 -0.36 14.52
C TYR A 120 7.37 -0.59 13.06
N VAL A 121 8.19 -1.60 12.79
CA VAL A 121 8.68 -1.91 11.45
C VAL A 121 8.45 -3.37 11.10
N PHE A 122 8.27 -3.61 9.81
CA PHE A 122 8.15 -4.96 9.27
C PHE A 122 9.21 -5.17 8.18
N PHE A 123 9.93 -6.29 8.30
CA PHE A 123 10.84 -6.78 7.27
C PHE A 123 10.41 -8.16 6.81
N THR A 124 10.33 -8.37 5.49
CA THR A 124 9.98 -9.69 4.91
C THR A 124 10.86 -10.81 5.43
N ASP A 125 12.16 -10.54 5.59
CA ASP A 125 13.15 -11.54 5.98
C ASP A 125 13.20 -11.84 7.48
N PHE A 126 12.43 -11.08 8.28
CA PHE A 126 12.38 -11.30 9.73
C PHE A 126 10.96 -11.35 10.29
N GLY A 127 10.17 -10.29 10.11
CA GLY A 127 8.89 -10.05 10.77
C GLY A 127 8.80 -8.65 11.37
N LEU A 128 8.15 -8.53 12.52
CA LEU A 128 7.90 -7.26 13.20
C LEU A 128 8.93 -6.96 14.28
N LEU A 129 9.29 -5.68 14.42
CA LEU A 129 10.11 -5.15 15.52
C LEU A 129 9.51 -3.83 16.01
N SER A 130 9.69 -3.56 17.30
CA SER A 130 9.36 -2.26 17.90
C SER A 130 10.58 -1.67 18.60
N TYR A 131 10.77 -0.37 18.36
CA TYR A 131 11.83 0.42 18.98
C TYR A 131 11.24 1.61 19.71
N GLY A 132 11.81 1.92 20.87
CA GLY A 132 11.51 3.13 21.59
C GLY A 132 12.23 4.35 21.01
N PRO A 133 12.01 5.54 21.60
CA PRO A 133 12.51 6.80 21.06
C PRO A 133 14.04 6.88 20.97
N ASP A 134 14.77 6.20 21.85
CA ASP A 134 16.23 6.22 21.89
C ASP A 134 16.84 4.98 21.22
N GLY A 135 15.99 4.23 20.50
CA GLY A 135 16.37 3.06 19.71
C GLY A 135 16.53 1.78 20.53
N GLU A 136 16.08 1.77 21.77
CA GLU A 136 15.96 0.54 22.55
C GLU A 136 14.95 -0.39 21.91
N GLU A 137 15.32 -1.66 21.73
CA GLU A 137 14.40 -2.66 21.22
C GLU A 137 13.38 -3.00 22.33
N ARG A 138 12.10 -2.74 22.06
CA ARG A 138 11.02 -3.03 23.00
C ARG A 138 10.56 -4.48 22.91
N TRP A 139 10.42 -4.97 21.69
CA TRP A 139 10.10 -6.37 21.37
C TRP A 139 10.40 -6.69 19.91
N ARG A 140 10.52 -7.98 19.62
CA ARG A 140 10.66 -8.54 18.28
C ARG A 140 9.76 -9.76 18.11
N LEU A 141 9.23 -9.93 16.90
CA LEU A 141 8.35 -11.03 16.56
C LEU A 141 8.73 -11.60 15.18
N PRO A 142 9.42 -12.76 15.14
CA PRO A 142 9.67 -13.46 13.89
C PRO A 142 8.36 -13.87 13.22
N LEU A 143 8.22 -13.58 11.94
CA LEU A 143 7.11 -14.00 11.07
C LEU A 143 7.67 -14.57 9.77
N GLY A 144 6.92 -15.46 9.12
CA GLY A 144 7.34 -16.12 7.89
C GLY A 144 8.08 -17.46 8.15
N PRO A 145 8.70 -18.10 7.14
CA PRO A 145 8.90 -17.58 5.78
C PRO A 145 7.59 -17.34 5.02
N PHE A 146 7.65 -16.45 4.02
CA PHE A 146 6.49 -16.12 3.19
C PHE A 146 6.69 -16.69 1.77
N ASN A 147 5.74 -17.48 1.29
CA ASN A 147 5.73 -17.93 -0.10
C ASN A 147 5.19 -16.81 -1.01
N ASN A 148 6.00 -15.78 -1.23
CA ASN A 148 5.66 -14.66 -2.09
C ASN A 148 6.88 -14.29 -2.96
N PRO A 149 6.87 -14.61 -4.28
CA PRO A 149 8.02 -14.40 -5.15
C PRO A 149 8.33 -12.93 -5.44
N PHE A 150 7.45 -12.01 -5.02
CA PHE A 150 7.66 -10.57 -5.16
C PHE A 150 8.12 -9.90 -3.86
N GLY A 151 8.14 -10.63 -2.75
CA GLY A 151 8.34 -10.10 -1.41
C GLY A 151 7.07 -9.43 -0.86
N MET A 152 7.09 -9.07 0.42
CA MET A 152 5.98 -8.38 1.09
C MET A 152 6.07 -6.88 0.84
N GLY A 153 4.92 -6.22 0.59
CA GLY A 153 4.87 -4.78 0.33
C GLY A 153 4.00 -3.99 1.32
N ALA A 154 3.08 -4.67 2.00
CA ALA A 154 2.15 -4.02 2.92
C ALA A 154 2.86 -3.50 4.18
N SER A 155 2.61 -2.25 4.53
CA SER A 155 3.10 -1.63 5.76
C SER A 155 2.21 -1.98 6.94
N PRO A 156 2.75 -2.06 8.18
CA PRO A 156 1.93 -2.19 9.38
C PRO A 156 1.05 -0.95 9.60
N VAL A 157 -0.10 -1.13 10.26
CA VAL A 157 -1.06 -0.07 10.58
C VAL A 157 -1.39 -0.09 12.07
N LEU A 158 -1.50 1.09 12.69
CA LEU A 158 -1.93 1.23 14.07
C LEU A 158 -3.41 1.62 14.16
N ALA A 159 -4.14 0.92 15.04
CA ALA A 159 -5.50 1.23 15.43
C ALA A 159 -5.58 1.26 16.97
N GLY A 160 -5.35 2.42 17.57
CA GLY A 160 -5.25 2.59 19.02
C GLY A 160 -4.07 1.80 19.62
N ASP A 161 -4.36 0.80 20.44
CA ASP A 161 -3.37 -0.11 21.05
C ASP A 161 -3.01 -1.33 20.18
N THR A 162 -3.59 -1.41 19.00
CA THR A 162 -3.52 -2.59 18.11
C THR A 162 -2.64 -2.31 16.91
N LEU A 163 -1.60 -3.12 16.73
CA LEU A 163 -0.76 -3.17 15.55
C LEU A 163 -1.29 -4.24 14.60
N LEU A 164 -1.63 -3.85 13.39
CA LEU A 164 -2.22 -4.70 12.34
C LEU A 164 -1.16 -4.99 11.29
N GLN A 165 -1.00 -6.26 10.90
CA GLN A 165 -0.09 -6.69 9.84
C GLN A 165 -0.76 -7.70 8.92
N ILE A 166 -0.82 -7.37 7.63
CA ILE A 166 -1.26 -8.28 6.57
C ILE A 166 -0.05 -9.03 6.00
N CYS A 167 -0.20 -10.33 5.82
CA CYS A 167 0.82 -11.22 5.28
C CYS A 167 0.19 -12.12 4.20
N ASP A 168 -0.18 -11.52 3.07
CA ASP A 168 -0.75 -12.24 1.92
C ASP A 168 0.37 -12.85 1.08
N SER A 169 0.33 -14.15 0.88
CA SER A 169 1.29 -14.96 0.11
C SER A 169 0.58 -16.01 -0.73
N GLU A 170 1.29 -16.71 -1.60
CA GLU A 170 0.70 -17.75 -2.47
C GLU A 170 0.12 -18.91 -1.66
N SER A 171 0.73 -19.19 -0.51
CA SER A 171 0.19 -20.13 0.49
C SER A 171 0.40 -19.58 1.89
N GLY A 172 -0.50 -19.92 2.82
CA GLY A 172 -0.42 -19.50 4.21
C GLY A 172 -0.67 -17.99 4.43
N SER A 173 -1.51 -17.37 3.60
CA SER A 173 -1.94 -15.97 3.78
C SER A 173 -2.68 -15.78 5.10
N PHE A 174 -2.34 -14.73 5.84
CA PHE A 174 -3.03 -14.38 7.08
C PHE A 174 -3.07 -12.87 7.32
N PHE A 175 -3.98 -12.46 8.18
CA PHE A 175 -4.05 -11.14 8.75
C PHE A 175 -4.02 -11.24 10.27
N ALA A 176 -3.17 -10.47 10.93
CA ALA A 176 -3.00 -10.56 12.37
C ALA A 176 -2.95 -9.19 13.06
N ALA A 177 -3.39 -9.18 14.30
CA ALA A 177 -3.34 -8.06 15.21
C ALA A 177 -2.51 -8.39 16.43
N PHE A 178 -1.73 -7.43 16.89
CA PHE A 178 -0.83 -7.55 18.01
C PHE A 178 -1.02 -6.37 18.98
N HIS A 179 -0.78 -6.59 20.25
CA HIS A 179 -0.62 -5.50 21.22
C HIS A 179 0.63 -4.69 20.86
N LYS A 180 0.47 -3.42 20.54
CA LYS A 180 1.59 -2.56 20.11
C LYS A 180 2.73 -2.46 21.14
N ASP A 181 2.40 -2.56 22.44
CA ASP A 181 3.39 -2.40 23.51
C ASP A 181 4.18 -3.65 23.83
N THR A 182 3.66 -4.83 23.49
CA THR A 182 4.27 -6.10 23.87
C THR A 182 4.54 -7.05 22.72
N GLY A 183 4.01 -6.79 21.51
CA GLY A 183 4.04 -7.71 20.37
C GLY A 183 3.20 -8.98 20.54
N LYS A 184 2.44 -9.11 21.65
CA LYS A 184 1.59 -10.29 21.89
C LYS A 184 0.42 -10.31 20.92
N LEU A 185 0.15 -11.51 20.38
CA LEU A 185 -0.97 -11.74 19.47
C LEU A 185 -2.31 -11.42 20.16
N LYS A 186 -3.15 -10.63 19.52
CA LYS A 186 -4.55 -10.39 19.90
C LYS A 186 -5.47 -11.35 19.15
N TRP A 187 -5.33 -11.41 17.83
CA TRP A 187 -6.03 -12.33 16.95
C TRP A 187 -5.26 -12.57 15.65
N ARG A 188 -5.55 -13.70 15.00
CA ARG A 188 -5.05 -14.03 13.67
C ARG A 188 -6.17 -14.68 12.87
N VAL A 189 -6.32 -14.26 11.61
CA VAL A 189 -7.30 -14.80 10.67
C VAL A 189 -6.57 -15.34 9.45
N GLU A 190 -6.79 -16.61 9.13
CA GLU A 190 -6.30 -17.20 7.89
C GLU A 190 -7.09 -16.66 6.70
N ARG A 191 -6.40 -16.47 5.57
CA ARG A 191 -6.95 -15.92 4.33
C ARG A 191 -6.70 -16.86 3.15
N PRO A 192 -7.29 -18.08 3.16
CA PRO A 192 -7.02 -19.08 2.13
C PRO A 192 -7.53 -18.68 0.75
N ASP A 193 -8.46 -17.74 0.70
CA ASP A 193 -9.09 -17.17 -0.50
C ASP A 193 -8.33 -15.97 -1.09
N VAL A 194 -7.10 -15.72 -0.62
CA VAL A 194 -6.24 -14.64 -1.11
C VAL A 194 -4.85 -15.19 -1.39
N ALA A 195 -4.24 -14.73 -2.46
CA ALA A 195 -2.85 -15.00 -2.79
C ALA A 195 -1.98 -13.74 -2.59
N ARG A 196 -1.41 -13.19 -3.61
CA ARG A 196 -0.45 -12.07 -3.61
C ARG A 196 -1.12 -10.73 -3.33
N GLY A 197 -1.24 -10.32 -2.06
CA GLY A 197 -1.68 -8.99 -1.65
C GLY A 197 -0.50 -8.13 -1.20
N PHE A 198 -0.45 -6.85 -1.63
CA PHE A 198 0.63 -5.90 -1.31
C PHE A 198 0.11 -4.59 -0.75
N SER A 199 -1.21 -4.40 -0.76
CA SER A 199 -1.87 -3.17 -0.35
C SER A 199 -1.83 -3.00 1.18
N THR A 200 -1.46 -1.82 1.63
CA THR A 200 -1.58 -1.45 3.04
C THR A 200 -3.06 -1.24 3.39
N PRO A 201 -3.57 -1.84 4.47
CA PRO A 201 -4.95 -1.69 4.92
C PRO A 201 -5.29 -0.25 5.33
N VAL A 202 -6.59 0.08 5.32
CA VAL A 202 -7.11 1.36 5.80
C VAL A 202 -8.21 1.14 6.84
N LEU A 203 -8.32 2.06 7.80
CA LEU A 203 -9.32 1.99 8.85
C LEU A 203 -10.64 2.63 8.39
N TYR A 204 -11.75 2.08 8.84
CA TYR A 204 -13.10 2.61 8.58
C TYR A 204 -13.93 2.59 9.85
N GLN A 205 -14.48 3.74 10.21
CA GLN A 205 -15.38 3.88 11.35
C GLN A 205 -16.77 4.24 10.83
N PRO A 206 -17.69 3.27 10.72
CA PRO A 206 -19.08 3.58 10.38
C PRO A 206 -19.76 4.35 11.53
N ASN A 207 -20.72 5.21 11.20
CA ASN A 207 -21.48 5.94 12.21
C ASN A 207 -22.17 4.99 13.18
N GLY A 208 -21.83 5.09 14.47
CA GLY A 208 -22.39 4.24 15.54
C GLY A 208 -21.99 2.76 15.48
N GLY A 209 -21.10 2.38 14.55
CA GLY A 209 -20.60 1.02 14.40
C GLY A 209 -19.23 0.80 15.03
N GLU A 210 -18.75 -0.43 14.99
CA GLU A 210 -17.40 -0.79 15.43
C GLU A 210 -16.33 -0.32 14.43
N LEU A 211 -15.10 -0.11 14.93
CA LEU A 211 -13.95 0.21 14.10
C LEU A 211 -13.59 -1.01 13.25
N GLN A 212 -13.51 -0.79 11.96
CA GLN A 212 -13.19 -1.78 10.95
C GLN A 212 -11.84 -1.50 10.31
N VAL A 213 -11.21 -2.53 9.78
CA VAL A 213 -10.06 -2.43 8.90
C VAL A 213 -10.40 -3.05 7.56
N ILE A 214 -10.25 -2.26 6.50
CA ILE A 214 -10.54 -2.71 5.12
C ILE A 214 -9.23 -3.12 4.46
N VAL A 215 -9.21 -4.35 3.99
CA VAL A 215 -8.02 -5.02 3.43
C VAL A 215 -8.28 -5.39 1.97
N PRO A 216 -7.65 -4.71 1.01
CA PRO A 216 -7.59 -5.18 -0.35
C PRO A 216 -6.68 -6.41 -0.45
N GLY A 217 -7.18 -7.48 -0.99
CA GLY A 217 -6.43 -8.71 -1.29
C GLY A 217 -6.69 -9.16 -2.72
N SER A 218 -6.01 -10.18 -3.19
CA SER A 218 -6.29 -10.74 -4.52
C SER A 218 -7.77 -11.02 -4.67
N TYR A 219 -8.37 -10.51 -5.74
CA TYR A 219 -9.77 -10.71 -6.15
C TYR A 219 -10.83 -10.05 -5.25
N ARG A 220 -10.49 -9.67 -4.02
CA ARG A 220 -11.48 -9.29 -2.98
C ARG A 220 -11.05 -8.07 -2.18
N LEU A 221 -12.07 -7.32 -1.77
CA LEU A 221 -11.98 -6.32 -0.71
C LEU A 221 -12.71 -6.88 0.51
N VAL A 222 -12.05 -6.92 1.65
CA VAL A 222 -12.62 -7.52 2.87
C VAL A 222 -12.52 -6.54 4.03
N SER A 223 -13.60 -6.37 4.77
CA SER A 223 -13.65 -5.62 6.03
C SER A 223 -13.65 -6.57 7.21
N TYR A 224 -12.78 -6.27 8.18
CA TYR A 224 -12.66 -7.02 9.45
C TYR A 224 -12.89 -6.11 10.64
N SER A 225 -13.43 -6.66 11.73
CA SER A 225 -13.43 -6.03 13.04
C SER A 225 -12.00 -5.85 13.53
N VAL A 226 -11.62 -4.63 13.92
CA VAL A 226 -10.30 -4.38 14.53
C VAL A 226 -10.19 -5.08 15.89
N ALA A 227 -11.30 -5.20 16.60
CA ALA A 227 -11.32 -5.80 17.94
C ALA A 227 -11.15 -7.33 17.91
N THR A 228 -11.80 -8.02 16.96
CA THR A 228 -11.91 -9.48 16.97
C THR A 228 -11.25 -10.18 15.77
N GLY A 229 -11.01 -9.47 14.68
CA GLY A 229 -10.58 -10.05 13.41
C GLY A 229 -11.71 -10.72 12.62
N GLU A 230 -12.95 -10.70 13.10
CA GLU A 230 -14.09 -11.26 12.38
C GLU A 230 -14.34 -10.52 11.07
N ARG A 231 -14.65 -11.28 10.00
CA ARG A 231 -15.03 -10.74 8.70
C ARG A 231 -16.44 -10.16 8.79
N ILE A 232 -16.57 -8.85 8.52
CA ILE A 232 -17.86 -8.14 8.59
C ILE A 232 -18.56 -8.16 7.25
N TRP A 233 -17.86 -7.77 6.20
CA TRP A 233 -18.33 -7.81 4.81
C TRP A 233 -17.18 -7.99 3.82
N TRP A 234 -17.52 -8.44 2.62
CA TRP A 234 -16.55 -8.55 1.53
C TRP A 234 -17.23 -8.33 0.18
N THR A 235 -16.43 -8.03 -0.83
CA THR A 235 -16.86 -7.95 -2.22
C THR A 235 -15.77 -8.52 -3.13
N SER A 236 -16.17 -9.26 -4.17
CA SER A 236 -15.30 -9.89 -5.15
C SER A 236 -15.27 -9.10 -6.47
N GLY A 237 -14.45 -9.54 -7.44
CA GLY A 237 -14.36 -8.97 -8.77
C GLY A 237 -13.23 -7.94 -8.94
N LEU A 238 -12.25 -7.96 -8.05
CA LEU A 238 -11.00 -7.19 -8.18
C LEU A 238 -9.96 -8.00 -8.96
N THR A 239 -8.91 -7.33 -9.40
CA THR A 239 -7.75 -7.99 -10.03
C THR A 239 -6.97 -8.87 -9.05
N TRP A 240 -6.08 -9.69 -9.56
CA TRP A 240 -5.34 -10.66 -8.76
C TRP A 240 -4.10 -10.12 -8.04
N GLN A 241 -3.64 -8.91 -8.34
CA GLN A 241 -2.54 -8.25 -7.63
C GLN A 241 -2.93 -6.82 -7.24
N LEU A 242 -3.31 -6.63 -5.99
CA LEU A 242 -3.61 -5.31 -5.45
C LEU A 242 -2.37 -4.77 -4.73
N LYS A 243 -1.77 -3.72 -5.29
CA LYS A 243 -0.59 -3.04 -4.76
C LYS A 243 -0.96 -1.68 -4.13
N PRO A 244 -1.81 -0.88 -4.81
CA PRO A 244 -2.20 0.43 -4.31
C PRO A 244 -3.00 0.37 -3.01
N THR A 245 -2.69 1.26 -2.09
CA THR A 245 -3.53 1.53 -0.92
C THR A 245 -4.79 2.24 -1.37
N PRO A 246 -5.99 1.82 -0.93
CA PRO A 246 -7.23 2.48 -1.28
C PRO A 246 -7.34 3.85 -0.61
N VAL A 247 -8.14 4.73 -1.20
CA VAL A 247 -8.57 5.99 -0.58
C VAL A 247 -10.07 5.99 -0.42
N MET A 248 -10.60 6.78 0.51
CA MET A 248 -12.03 6.81 0.77
C MET A 248 -12.53 8.23 1.05
N ASP A 249 -13.80 8.44 0.77
CA ASP A 249 -14.61 9.53 1.31
C ASP A 249 -15.60 8.99 2.35
N ARG A 250 -16.66 9.75 2.63
CA ARG A 250 -17.67 9.37 3.65
C ARG A 250 -18.40 8.08 3.30
N ASP A 251 -18.71 7.88 2.01
CA ASP A 251 -19.67 6.88 1.55
C ASP A 251 -19.05 5.81 0.66
N ARG A 252 -17.82 6.04 0.19
CA ARG A 252 -17.16 5.20 -0.81
C ARG A 252 -15.70 4.94 -0.50
N ILE A 253 -15.24 3.78 -0.95
CA ILE A 253 -13.83 3.44 -1.03
C ILE A 253 -13.44 3.19 -2.48
N TYR A 254 -12.32 3.77 -2.89
CA TYR A 254 -11.78 3.69 -4.25
C TYR A 254 -10.59 2.76 -4.25
N VAL A 255 -10.77 1.60 -4.88
CA VAL A 255 -9.78 0.52 -4.92
C VAL A 255 -9.23 0.39 -6.32
N LEU A 256 -7.93 0.60 -6.45
CA LEU A 256 -7.21 0.47 -7.71
C LEU A 256 -6.49 -0.87 -7.76
N GLY A 257 -6.61 -1.57 -8.89
CA GLY A 257 -5.83 -2.77 -9.16
C GLY A 257 -5.54 -2.93 -10.64
N TRP A 258 -4.30 -3.33 -10.94
CA TRP A 258 -3.87 -3.70 -12.28
C TRP A 258 -2.92 -4.90 -12.23
N ALA A 259 -3.16 -5.84 -13.12
CA ALA A 259 -2.28 -6.97 -13.39
C ALA A 259 -2.38 -7.38 -14.86
N GLY A 260 -1.30 -7.90 -15.43
CA GLY A 260 -1.31 -8.39 -16.81
C GLY A 260 -2.30 -9.54 -17.00
N GLY A 261 -3.02 -9.55 -18.11
CA GLY A 261 -3.99 -10.59 -18.46
C GLY A 261 -5.37 -10.43 -17.79
N SER A 262 -5.67 -9.24 -17.25
CA SER A 262 -6.96 -8.95 -16.61
C SER A 262 -7.63 -7.68 -17.14
N ASP A 263 -7.26 -7.22 -18.34
CA ASP A 263 -7.93 -6.09 -18.98
C ASP A 263 -9.33 -6.50 -19.48
N THR A 264 -10.19 -5.53 -19.70
CA THR A 264 -11.55 -5.77 -20.18
C THR A 264 -11.56 -6.60 -21.46
N GLY A 265 -12.33 -7.69 -21.47
CA GLY A 265 -12.42 -8.64 -22.58
C GLY A 265 -11.38 -9.77 -22.55
N GLN A 266 -10.50 -9.83 -21.55
CA GLN A 266 -9.55 -10.93 -21.35
C GLN A 266 -10.04 -11.97 -20.33
N GLN A 267 -11.26 -11.79 -19.80
CA GLN A 267 -11.86 -12.72 -18.83
C GLN A 267 -12.23 -14.04 -19.52
N GLU A 268 -11.92 -15.14 -18.85
CA GLU A 268 -12.26 -16.48 -19.28
C GLU A 268 -13.13 -17.15 -18.21
N ASP A 269 -14.18 -17.85 -18.61
CA ASP A 269 -14.99 -18.69 -17.73
C ASP A 269 -14.37 -20.09 -17.67
N ILE A 270 -13.80 -20.43 -16.54
CA ILE A 270 -13.14 -21.72 -16.30
C ILE A 270 -14.09 -22.62 -15.51
N ALA A 271 -14.24 -23.87 -15.95
CA ALA A 271 -15.10 -24.86 -15.31
C ALA A 271 -14.76 -25.05 -13.81
N PRO A 272 -15.74 -25.35 -12.94
CA PRO A 272 -15.53 -25.70 -11.55
C PRO A 272 -14.57 -26.90 -11.38
N PHE A 273 -13.87 -26.98 -10.25
CA PHE A 273 -12.89 -28.03 -9.97
C PHE A 273 -13.51 -29.42 -10.06
N GLU A 274 -14.70 -29.59 -9.50
CA GLU A 274 -15.44 -30.85 -9.48
C GLU A 274 -15.79 -31.36 -10.89
N ASP A 275 -15.95 -30.46 -11.86
CA ASP A 275 -16.27 -30.83 -13.24
C ASP A 275 -15.01 -31.25 -14.01
N VAL A 276 -13.89 -30.58 -13.79
CA VAL A 276 -12.61 -30.97 -14.42
C VAL A 276 -12.07 -32.26 -13.82
N LEU A 277 -12.24 -32.50 -12.52
CA LEU A 277 -11.88 -33.77 -11.89
C LEU A 277 -12.57 -34.97 -12.56
N LYS A 278 -13.86 -34.88 -12.88
CA LYS A 278 -14.62 -35.96 -13.53
C LYS A 278 -13.99 -36.42 -14.85
N THR A 279 -13.27 -35.51 -15.53
CA THR A 279 -12.77 -35.74 -16.88
C THR A 279 -11.25 -35.88 -16.96
N TRP A 280 -10.51 -35.21 -16.06
CA TRP A 280 -9.04 -35.14 -16.14
C TRP A 280 -8.34 -35.97 -15.07
N ASP A 281 -8.93 -36.20 -13.92
CA ASP A 281 -8.36 -37.01 -12.82
C ASP A 281 -8.39 -38.51 -13.22
N ALA A 282 -7.32 -38.94 -13.88
CA ALA A 282 -7.21 -40.31 -14.43
C ALA A 282 -6.94 -41.34 -13.35
N ASN A 283 -6.17 -40.95 -12.32
CA ASN A 283 -5.75 -41.84 -11.20
C ASN A 283 -6.78 -41.84 -10.05
N LYS A 284 -7.75 -40.92 -10.05
CA LYS A 284 -8.86 -40.76 -9.07
C LYS A 284 -8.37 -40.48 -7.66
N ASP A 285 -7.29 -39.68 -7.52
CA ASP A 285 -6.76 -39.28 -6.23
C ASP A 285 -7.36 -37.95 -5.69
N GLY A 286 -8.21 -37.28 -6.50
CA GLY A 286 -8.92 -36.07 -6.10
C GLY A 286 -8.09 -34.78 -6.29
N ALA A 287 -6.97 -34.87 -6.99
CA ALA A 287 -6.12 -33.76 -7.40
C ALA A 287 -5.80 -33.89 -8.90
N LEU A 288 -5.17 -32.87 -9.49
CA LEU A 288 -4.76 -32.92 -10.89
C LEU A 288 -3.24 -32.78 -10.97
N ALA A 289 -2.57 -33.88 -11.32
CA ALA A 289 -1.15 -33.85 -11.65
C ALA A 289 -0.93 -33.13 -12.99
N LYS A 290 0.29 -32.67 -13.23
CA LYS A 290 0.63 -31.92 -14.45
C LYS A 290 0.38 -32.70 -15.73
N GLU A 291 0.58 -34.01 -15.69
CA GLU A 291 0.40 -34.94 -16.79
C GLU A 291 -1.09 -35.19 -17.13
N GLU A 292 -1.98 -34.90 -16.20
CA GLU A 292 -3.44 -35.06 -16.36
C GLU A 292 -4.10 -33.84 -16.99
N ILE A 293 -3.37 -32.71 -17.08
CA ILE A 293 -3.89 -31.45 -17.63
C ILE A 293 -3.81 -31.48 -19.15
N PRO A 294 -4.95 -31.48 -19.89
CA PRO A 294 -4.94 -31.49 -21.34
C PRO A 294 -4.62 -30.11 -21.96
N ASP A 295 -4.77 -29.00 -21.21
CA ASP A 295 -4.53 -27.66 -21.72
C ASP A 295 -3.03 -27.29 -21.60
N PRO A 296 -2.30 -27.17 -22.74
CA PRO A 296 -0.89 -26.83 -22.72
C PRO A 296 -0.58 -25.43 -22.17
N LYS A 297 -1.56 -24.52 -22.12
CA LYS A 297 -1.38 -23.18 -21.53
C LYS A 297 -1.29 -23.27 -20.02
N ILE A 298 -2.11 -24.08 -19.38
CA ILE A 298 -2.06 -24.33 -17.94
C ILE A 298 -0.74 -25.00 -17.58
N VAL A 299 -0.35 -26.04 -18.34
CA VAL A 299 0.92 -26.76 -18.15
C VAL A 299 2.13 -25.83 -18.27
N LYS A 300 2.11 -24.88 -19.23
CA LYS A 300 3.18 -23.89 -19.40
C LYS A 300 3.23 -22.89 -18.23
N ASP A 301 2.10 -22.51 -17.68
CA ASP A 301 1.98 -21.52 -16.59
C ASP A 301 1.91 -22.20 -15.20
N TRP A 302 2.33 -23.47 -15.09
CA TRP A 302 2.20 -24.34 -13.91
C TRP A 302 2.57 -23.64 -12.60
N SER A 303 3.73 -23.00 -12.53
CA SER A 303 4.21 -22.33 -11.33
C SER A 303 3.33 -21.14 -10.86
N SER A 304 2.41 -20.69 -11.71
CA SER A 304 1.44 -19.64 -11.40
C SER A 304 0.06 -20.21 -11.07
N VAL A 305 -0.13 -21.52 -11.22
CA VAL A 305 -1.38 -22.24 -10.91
C VAL A 305 -1.19 -23.10 -9.67
N ASP A 306 -0.14 -23.90 -9.59
CA ASP A 306 0.30 -24.62 -8.38
C ASP A 306 0.95 -23.63 -7.41
N LEU A 307 0.12 -22.95 -6.61
CA LEU A 307 0.56 -21.85 -5.77
C LEU A 307 1.30 -22.28 -4.51
N ASP A 308 0.97 -23.44 -3.97
CA ASP A 308 1.65 -23.99 -2.79
C ASP A 308 2.86 -24.87 -3.14
N ARG A 309 3.07 -25.13 -4.46
CA ARG A 309 4.20 -25.87 -5.03
C ARG A 309 4.28 -27.31 -4.54
N ASN A 310 3.13 -27.93 -4.32
CA ASN A 310 3.06 -29.32 -3.89
C ASN A 310 3.10 -30.32 -5.06
N GLY A 311 3.07 -29.84 -6.32
CA GLY A 311 3.18 -30.64 -7.55
C GLY A 311 1.85 -31.10 -8.14
N VAL A 312 0.73 -30.81 -7.50
CA VAL A 312 -0.63 -31.11 -7.97
C VAL A 312 -1.55 -29.91 -7.79
N LEU A 313 -2.62 -29.85 -8.56
CA LEU A 313 -3.64 -28.81 -8.39
C LEU A 313 -4.79 -29.34 -7.53
N GLY A 314 -4.95 -28.77 -6.35
CA GLY A 314 -6.09 -28.99 -5.50
C GLY A 314 -7.24 -28.00 -5.77
N ALA A 315 -8.34 -28.16 -5.05
CA ALA A 315 -9.51 -27.29 -5.16
C ALA A 315 -9.17 -25.80 -4.95
N ARG A 316 -8.23 -25.50 -4.04
CA ARG A 316 -7.80 -24.12 -3.78
C ARG A 316 -7.03 -23.53 -4.98
N ASP A 317 -6.06 -24.25 -5.51
CA ASP A 317 -5.26 -23.78 -6.64
C ASP A 317 -6.12 -23.53 -7.86
N TRP A 318 -7.05 -24.47 -8.11
CA TRP A 318 -8.02 -24.34 -9.20
C TRP A 318 -8.96 -23.15 -9.00
N GLN A 319 -9.45 -22.92 -7.78
CA GLN A 319 -10.30 -21.76 -7.49
C GLN A 319 -9.51 -20.45 -7.69
N MET A 320 -8.25 -20.36 -7.24
CA MET A 320 -7.40 -19.20 -7.47
C MET A 320 -7.14 -18.98 -8.97
N PHE A 321 -6.95 -20.05 -9.73
CA PHE A 321 -6.81 -19.98 -11.17
C PHE A 321 -8.09 -19.44 -11.84
N ARG A 322 -9.27 -19.92 -11.46
CA ARG A 322 -10.57 -19.44 -11.93
C ARG A 322 -10.76 -17.95 -11.60
N ASP A 323 -10.51 -17.57 -10.36
CA ASP A 323 -10.63 -16.17 -9.91
C ASP A 323 -9.67 -15.26 -10.69
N ARG A 324 -8.45 -15.74 -10.99
CA ARG A 324 -7.47 -15.01 -11.83
C ARG A 324 -7.98 -14.83 -13.27
N ARG A 325 -8.60 -15.84 -13.86
CA ARG A 325 -9.15 -15.77 -15.22
C ARG A 325 -10.41 -14.91 -15.30
N ALA A 326 -11.19 -14.82 -14.24
CA ALA A 326 -12.35 -13.94 -14.12
C ALA A 326 -11.99 -12.52 -13.67
N ALA A 327 -10.78 -12.28 -13.18
CA ALA A 327 -10.33 -11.02 -12.61
C ALA A 327 -10.37 -9.87 -13.62
N GLN A 328 -10.72 -8.66 -13.15
CA GLN A 328 -10.78 -7.47 -13.98
C GLN A 328 -10.00 -6.31 -13.35
N ASN A 329 -9.12 -5.71 -14.16
CA ASN A 329 -8.43 -4.48 -13.82
C ASN A 329 -9.41 -3.31 -13.68
N GLY A 330 -9.13 -2.40 -12.74
CA GLY A 330 -9.97 -1.21 -12.57
C GLY A 330 -9.59 -0.35 -11.37
N LEU A 331 -9.95 0.91 -11.48
CA LEU A 331 -10.27 1.74 -10.33
C LEU A 331 -11.76 1.59 -10.08
N THR A 332 -12.12 0.95 -8.97
CA THR A 332 -13.51 0.66 -8.63
C THR A 332 -13.93 1.44 -7.39
N ALA A 333 -15.03 2.17 -7.48
CA ALA A 333 -15.69 2.78 -6.34
C ALA A 333 -16.69 1.81 -5.74
N PHE A 334 -16.52 1.47 -4.47
CA PHE A 334 -17.46 0.67 -3.71
C PHE A 334 -18.17 1.54 -2.67
N ARG A 335 -19.49 1.34 -2.52
CA ARG A 335 -20.23 1.92 -1.39
C ARG A 335 -19.80 1.22 -0.11
N LEU A 336 -19.44 2.02 0.90
CA LEU A 336 -19.06 1.54 2.23
C LEU A 336 -20.29 1.06 3.01
N GLY A 337 -20.05 0.18 3.97
CA GLY A 337 -21.09 -0.43 4.80
C GLY A 337 -21.62 -1.74 4.23
N GLY A 338 -22.60 -2.32 4.93
CA GLY A 338 -23.15 -3.62 4.61
C GLY A 338 -22.68 -4.72 5.55
N LYS A 339 -23.12 -5.96 5.28
CA LYS A 339 -22.77 -7.16 6.04
C LYS A 339 -22.74 -8.37 5.11
N GLY A 340 -21.78 -9.27 5.32
CA GLY A 340 -21.65 -10.49 4.52
C GLY A 340 -21.19 -10.19 3.08
N ASP A 341 -21.68 -10.96 2.13
CA ASP A 341 -21.32 -10.84 0.71
C ASP A 341 -22.00 -9.65 0.03
N MET A 342 -21.19 -8.66 -0.35
CA MET A 342 -21.59 -7.44 -1.04
C MET A 342 -21.26 -7.47 -2.54
N THR A 343 -20.80 -8.62 -3.05
CA THR A 343 -20.42 -8.79 -4.46
C THR A 343 -21.56 -8.37 -5.40
N GLY A 344 -21.25 -7.50 -6.36
CA GLY A 344 -22.23 -6.93 -7.29
C GLY A 344 -23.16 -5.86 -6.70
N LYS A 345 -23.29 -5.76 -5.37
CA LYS A 345 -24.20 -4.81 -4.70
C LYS A 345 -23.52 -3.50 -4.32
N SER A 346 -22.24 -3.56 -3.96
CA SER A 346 -21.47 -2.41 -3.47
C SER A 346 -20.86 -1.55 -4.57
N VAL A 347 -20.69 -2.05 -5.79
CA VAL A 347 -20.06 -1.31 -6.89
C VAL A 347 -20.93 -0.11 -7.27
N ALA A 348 -20.32 1.09 -7.23
CA ALA A 348 -20.93 2.32 -7.73
C ALA A 348 -20.57 2.56 -9.20
N TRP A 349 -19.26 2.46 -9.51
CA TRP A 349 -18.73 2.55 -10.87
C TRP A 349 -17.35 1.89 -10.96
N ARG A 350 -16.87 1.66 -12.19
CA ARG A 350 -15.53 1.14 -12.48
C ARG A 350 -14.93 1.86 -13.69
N TYR A 351 -13.71 2.33 -13.52
CA TYR A 351 -12.87 2.89 -14.58
C TYR A 351 -11.76 1.90 -14.94
N THR A 352 -11.59 1.57 -16.24
CA THR A 352 -10.72 0.46 -16.68
C THR A 352 -9.59 0.87 -17.62
N LYS A 353 -9.46 2.17 -17.92
CA LYS A 353 -8.48 2.66 -18.91
C LYS A 353 -7.25 3.23 -18.22
N SER A 354 -6.08 3.12 -18.83
CA SER A 354 -4.85 3.81 -18.41
C SER A 354 -4.54 3.68 -16.92
N LEU A 355 -4.72 2.49 -16.35
CA LEU A 355 -4.55 2.23 -14.93
C LEU A 355 -3.07 2.17 -14.55
N PRO A 356 -2.64 2.78 -13.44
CA PRO A 356 -1.32 2.55 -12.86
C PRO A 356 -1.20 1.16 -12.22
N ASN A 357 0.04 0.67 -12.15
CA ASN A 357 0.33 -0.63 -11.57
C ASN A 357 0.63 -0.56 -10.06
N VAL A 358 1.43 0.42 -9.60
CA VAL A 358 1.92 0.52 -8.23
C VAL A 358 1.41 1.77 -7.51
N PRO A 359 1.44 2.98 -8.10
CA PRO A 359 1.00 4.18 -7.41
C PRO A 359 -0.45 4.08 -6.95
N SER A 360 -0.69 4.44 -5.68
CA SER A 360 -2.04 4.52 -5.11
C SER A 360 -2.80 5.72 -5.69
N PRO A 361 -4.13 5.64 -5.78
CA PRO A 361 -4.94 6.81 -6.11
C PRO A 361 -4.81 7.88 -5.01
N LEU A 362 -5.08 9.13 -5.37
CA LEU A 362 -5.18 10.23 -4.43
C LEU A 362 -6.57 10.85 -4.56
N LEU A 363 -7.27 11.01 -3.45
CA LEU A 363 -8.52 11.77 -3.39
C LEU A 363 -8.24 13.09 -2.66
N TYR A 364 -8.32 14.21 -3.37
CA TYR A 364 -8.05 15.50 -2.80
C TYR A 364 -8.97 16.57 -3.40
N ASP A 365 -9.59 17.37 -2.54
CA ASP A 365 -10.48 18.47 -2.92
C ASP A 365 -11.57 18.07 -3.94
N GLY A 366 -12.21 16.92 -3.68
CA GLY A 366 -13.29 16.40 -4.53
C GLY A 366 -12.85 15.84 -5.88
N VAL A 367 -11.56 15.57 -6.09
CA VAL A 367 -11.03 15.01 -7.33
C VAL A 367 -10.17 13.78 -7.02
N LEU A 368 -10.34 12.70 -7.80
CA LEU A 368 -9.45 11.54 -7.80
C LEU A 368 -8.33 11.72 -8.82
N TYR A 369 -7.09 11.43 -8.41
CA TYR A 369 -5.93 11.52 -9.27
C TYR A 369 -5.22 10.18 -9.40
N LEU A 370 -4.77 9.87 -10.61
CA LEU A 370 -3.93 8.72 -10.93
C LEU A 370 -2.67 9.17 -11.67
N VAL A 371 -1.56 8.51 -11.43
CA VAL A 371 -0.32 8.63 -12.22
C VAL A 371 0.13 7.27 -12.71
N LYS A 372 0.33 7.15 -14.01
CA LYS A 372 0.78 5.93 -14.69
C LYS A 372 2.17 6.14 -15.28
N GLU A 373 2.88 5.03 -15.53
CA GLU A 373 4.14 5.06 -16.26
C GLU A 373 4.05 5.85 -17.58
N GLY A 374 5.14 6.50 -17.97
CA GLY A 374 5.20 7.44 -19.08
C GLY A 374 4.57 8.81 -18.74
N GLY A 375 4.42 9.10 -17.43
CA GLY A 375 3.93 10.39 -16.92
C GLY A 375 2.46 10.67 -17.22
N LEU A 376 1.65 9.66 -17.53
CA LEU A 376 0.23 9.88 -17.79
C LEU A 376 -0.50 10.19 -16.49
N PHE A 377 -0.95 11.42 -16.33
CA PHE A 377 -1.67 11.90 -15.15
C PHE A 377 -3.15 12.14 -15.46
N THR A 378 -4.03 11.61 -14.63
CA THR A 378 -5.48 11.62 -14.85
C THR A 378 -6.19 12.16 -13.62
N SER A 379 -7.10 13.13 -13.81
CA SER A 379 -8.12 13.51 -12.84
C SER A 379 -9.46 12.90 -13.20
N ILE A 380 -10.19 12.43 -12.20
CA ILE A 380 -11.44 11.66 -12.33
C ILE A 380 -12.46 12.25 -11.34
N ASP A 381 -13.72 12.36 -11.76
CA ASP A 381 -14.83 12.66 -10.89
C ASP A 381 -15.12 11.49 -9.96
N PRO A 382 -14.96 11.63 -8.63
CA PRO A 382 -15.20 10.53 -7.68
C PRO A 382 -16.67 10.09 -7.62
N ALA A 383 -17.61 10.91 -8.06
CA ALA A 383 -19.03 10.58 -8.05
C ALA A 383 -19.41 9.63 -9.19
N THR A 384 -18.81 9.82 -10.39
CA THR A 384 -19.20 9.14 -11.63
C THR A 384 -18.14 8.21 -12.21
N GLY A 385 -16.84 8.44 -11.89
CA GLY A 385 -15.72 7.76 -12.52
C GLY A 385 -15.34 8.33 -13.89
N GLU A 386 -15.92 9.47 -14.28
CA GLU A 386 -15.60 10.14 -15.54
C GLU A 386 -14.25 10.86 -15.48
N VAL A 387 -13.51 10.80 -16.58
CA VAL A 387 -12.22 11.49 -16.71
C VAL A 387 -12.48 12.98 -16.92
N LEU A 388 -11.95 13.81 -16.03
CA LEU A 388 -12.02 15.26 -16.11
C LEU A 388 -10.89 15.85 -16.95
N LYS A 389 -9.67 15.32 -16.77
CA LYS A 389 -8.49 15.65 -17.57
C LYS A 389 -7.51 14.48 -17.60
N GLN A 390 -6.91 14.22 -18.75
CA GLN A 390 -5.81 13.27 -18.89
C GLN A 390 -4.76 13.83 -19.83
N ALA A 391 -3.52 13.94 -19.36
CA ALA A 391 -2.39 14.39 -20.17
C ALA A 391 -1.07 13.87 -19.60
N ARG A 392 0.01 13.97 -20.37
CA ARG A 392 1.35 13.59 -19.92
C ARG A 392 2.00 14.75 -19.16
N LEU A 393 2.70 14.42 -18.08
CA LEU A 393 3.57 15.32 -17.33
C LEU A 393 4.86 15.52 -18.13
N GLN A 394 4.89 16.55 -18.95
CA GLN A 394 6.07 16.87 -19.76
C GLN A 394 7.28 17.15 -18.87
N GLY A 395 8.44 16.58 -19.21
CA GLY A 395 9.66 16.65 -18.42
C GLY A 395 9.77 15.58 -17.32
N ALA A 396 8.77 14.67 -17.20
CA ALA A 396 8.78 13.57 -16.24
C ALA A 396 8.08 12.33 -16.83
N LEU A 397 8.52 11.89 -18.01
CA LEU A 397 7.93 10.75 -18.77
C LEU A 397 8.51 9.40 -18.32
N ASP A 398 8.62 9.20 -17.01
CA ASP A 398 9.34 8.09 -16.37
C ASP A 398 8.42 6.94 -15.97
N GLN A 399 9.02 5.98 -15.24
CA GLN A 399 8.31 5.01 -14.41
C GLN A 399 7.87 5.68 -13.09
N TYR A 400 6.74 5.22 -12.53
CA TYR A 400 6.19 5.73 -11.28
C TYR A 400 5.93 4.58 -10.32
N PHE A 401 6.57 4.63 -9.14
CA PHE A 401 6.33 3.74 -8.01
C PHE A 401 5.79 4.51 -6.79
N ALA A 402 6.28 5.73 -6.60
CA ALA A 402 5.78 6.64 -5.59
C ALA A 402 4.32 7.05 -5.88
N SER A 403 3.52 7.14 -4.84
CA SER A 403 2.13 7.60 -4.95
C SER A 403 2.05 9.13 -4.94
N PRO A 404 1.08 9.74 -5.63
CA PRO A 404 0.81 11.16 -5.50
C PRO A 404 0.35 11.52 -4.09
N VAL A 405 0.72 12.71 -3.64
CA VAL A 405 0.29 13.30 -2.35
C VAL A 405 -0.14 14.74 -2.55
N ALA A 406 -0.97 15.25 -1.64
CA ALA A 406 -1.49 16.62 -1.76
C ALA A 406 -1.37 17.42 -0.46
N ALA A 407 -1.10 18.73 -0.62
CA ALA A 407 -1.14 19.72 0.44
C ALA A 407 -1.27 21.14 -0.14
N GLY A 408 -1.97 22.05 0.55
CA GLY A 408 -2.00 23.47 0.22
C GLY A 408 -2.43 23.81 -1.21
N GLY A 409 -3.37 23.06 -1.79
CA GLY A 409 -3.81 23.24 -3.18
C GLY A 409 -2.83 22.70 -4.24
N ARG A 410 -1.84 21.90 -3.84
CA ARG A 410 -0.84 21.26 -4.70
C ARG A 410 -0.96 19.75 -4.69
N VAL A 411 -0.59 19.11 -5.81
CA VAL A 411 -0.32 17.67 -5.88
C VAL A 411 1.14 17.48 -6.23
N TYR A 412 1.84 16.65 -5.48
CA TYR A 412 3.24 16.29 -5.67
C TYR A 412 3.33 14.87 -6.20
N VAL A 413 4.05 14.70 -7.32
CA VAL A 413 4.17 13.41 -8.02
C VAL A 413 5.64 13.14 -8.28
N ALA A 414 6.21 12.09 -7.67
CA ALA A 414 7.60 11.72 -7.84
C ALA A 414 7.76 10.54 -8.80
N SER A 415 8.67 10.64 -9.75
CA SER A 415 9.04 9.59 -10.69
C SER A 415 10.29 8.85 -10.25
N GLN A 416 10.48 7.61 -10.73
CA GLN A 416 11.70 6.84 -10.48
C GLN A 416 12.95 7.56 -11.01
N GLY A 417 12.84 8.26 -12.14
CA GLY A 417 13.95 8.99 -12.76
C GLY A 417 14.41 10.23 -11.97
N GLY A 418 13.88 10.46 -10.76
CA GLY A 418 14.31 11.58 -9.90
C GLY A 418 13.56 12.89 -10.17
N HIS A 419 12.44 12.88 -10.89
CA HIS A 419 11.66 14.09 -11.10
C HIS A 419 10.51 14.17 -10.08
N VAL A 420 10.31 15.36 -9.51
CA VAL A 420 9.15 15.67 -8.67
C VAL A 420 8.36 16.78 -9.32
N VAL A 421 7.19 16.43 -9.84
CA VAL A 421 6.27 17.37 -10.47
C VAL A 421 5.34 17.97 -9.44
N VAL A 422 5.25 19.29 -9.40
CA VAL A 422 4.29 20.04 -8.59
C VAL A 422 3.15 20.49 -9.50
N LEU A 423 1.94 20.12 -9.13
CA LEU A 423 0.74 20.45 -9.88
C LEU A 423 -0.17 21.35 -9.03
N LYS A 424 -0.82 22.32 -9.66
CA LYS A 424 -2.00 22.96 -9.10
C LYS A 424 -3.13 21.93 -9.08
N ALA A 425 -3.70 21.67 -7.91
CA ALA A 425 -4.81 20.74 -7.77
C ALA A 425 -6.09 21.25 -8.44
N GLY A 426 -6.97 20.35 -8.83
CA GLY A 426 -8.27 20.63 -9.43
C GLY A 426 -8.60 19.71 -10.60
N ALA A 427 -9.83 19.76 -11.07
CA ALA A 427 -10.32 18.98 -12.21
C ALA A 427 -9.45 19.21 -13.47
N GLN A 428 -9.07 20.46 -13.71
CA GLN A 428 -8.23 20.90 -14.82
C GLN A 428 -6.79 21.23 -14.34
N TRP A 429 -6.19 20.32 -13.57
CA TRP A 429 -4.84 20.47 -13.01
C TRP A 429 -3.82 21.04 -14.00
N GLU A 430 -2.82 21.76 -13.48
CA GLU A 430 -1.76 22.39 -14.26
C GLU A 430 -0.40 22.07 -13.66
N VAL A 431 0.63 21.85 -14.51
CA VAL A 431 2.02 21.70 -14.06
C VAL A 431 2.53 23.10 -13.67
N LEU A 432 2.94 23.23 -12.41
CA LEU A 432 3.55 24.46 -11.91
C LEU A 432 5.08 24.40 -12.04
N GLN A 433 5.65 23.25 -11.70
CA GLN A 433 7.10 23.05 -11.70
C GLN A 433 7.46 21.58 -11.87
N VAL A 434 8.62 21.30 -12.50
CA VAL A 434 9.29 20.02 -12.51
C VAL A 434 10.64 20.20 -11.83
N ASN A 435 10.84 19.53 -10.71
CA ASN A 435 12.07 19.56 -9.92
C ASN A 435 12.86 18.28 -10.19
N SER A 436 14.18 18.38 -10.34
CA SER A 436 15.03 17.25 -10.73
C SER A 436 16.07 16.93 -9.67
N PHE A 437 16.29 15.64 -9.48
CA PHE A 437 17.31 15.03 -8.62
C PHE A 437 18.17 14.10 -9.46
N ASP A 438 19.46 14.08 -9.22
CA ASP A 438 20.41 13.13 -9.86
C ASP A 438 20.42 11.78 -9.14
N ASP A 439 19.25 11.32 -8.67
CA ASP A 439 19.10 10.09 -7.88
C ASP A 439 17.67 9.55 -7.99
N GLU A 440 17.51 8.23 -7.94
CA GLU A 440 16.19 7.58 -8.07
C GLU A 440 15.26 7.88 -6.89
N ILE A 441 13.95 8.01 -7.18
CA ILE A 441 12.91 8.18 -6.16
C ILE A 441 11.88 7.06 -6.29
N HIS A 442 11.82 6.18 -5.28
CA HIS A 442 10.79 5.15 -5.14
C HIS A 442 9.80 5.48 -4.01
N SER A 443 10.25 6.27 -3.06
CA SER A 443 9.49 6.65 -1.87
C SER A 443 8.48 7.75 -2.17
N THR A 444 7.29 7.63 -1.61
CA THR A 444 6.26 8.67 -1.69
C THR A 444 6.72 9.93 -0.96
N PRO A 445 6.59 11.13 -1.56
CA PRO A 445 6.88 12.41 -0.90
C PRO A 445 6.05 12.62 0.37
N VAL A 446 6.57 13.39 1.32
CA VAL A 446 5.85 13.71 2.56
C VAL A 446 5.74 15.23 2.74
N PRO A 447 4.56 15.81 2.51
CA PRO A 447 4.26 17.18 2.91
C PRO A 447 3.85 17.20 4.39
N LEU A 448 4.58 17.94 5.25
CA LEU A 448 4.25 17.99 6.68
C LEU A 448 4.65 19.34 7.31
N GLY A 449 3.68 20.04 7.92
CA GLY A 449 3.86 21.37 8.47
C GLY A 449 4.17 22.39 7.37
N ASN A 450 5.38 22.96 7.40
CA ASN A 450 5.88 23.87 6.36
C ASN A 450 7.04 23.26 5.56
N ARG A 451 7.21 21.93 5.61
CA ARG A 451 8.31 21.21 4.96
C ARG A 451 7.81 20.12 4.01
N LEU A 452 8.51 19.96 2.89
CA LEU A 452 8.36 18.83 1.98
C LEU A 452 9.58 17.91 2.15
N TYR A 453 9.35 16.63 2.42
CA TYR A 453 10.42 15.65 2.55
C TYR A 453 10.44 14.73 1.33
N ILE A 454 11.62 14.58 0.74
CA ILE A 454 11.85 13.71 -0.41
C ILE A 454 12.96 12.72 -0.05
N ARG A 455 12.62 11.43 -0.12
CA ARG A 455 13.60 10.36 0.01
C ARG A 455 13.98 9.87 -1.37
N THR A 456 15.25 10.07 -1.72
CA THR A 456 15.89 9.45 -2.87
C THR A 456 16.54 8.11 -2.46
N ARG A 457 17.15 7.41 -3.41
CA ARG A 457 17.85 6.16 -3.13
C ARG A 457 18.98 6.33 -2.11
N SER A 458 19.71 7.46 -2.18
CA SER A 458 20.92 7.70 -1.36
C SER A 458 20.74 8.73 -0.25
N ALA A 459 19.59 9.41 -0.15
CA ALA A 459 19.42 10.50 0.82
C ALA A 459 17.95 10.78 1.19
N LEU A 460 17.77 11.46 2.32
CA LEU A 460 16.54 12.15 2.68
C LEU A 460 16.81 13.66 2.70
N TYR A 461 15.93 14.41 2.08
CA TYR A 461 15.93 15.87 2.03
C TYR A 461 14.71 16.44 2.77
N ALA A 462 14.89 17.60 3.39
CA ALA A 462 13.79 18.47 3.80
C ALA A 462 13.87 19.79 3.04
N PHE A 463 12.78 20.19 2.44
CA PHE A 463 12.64 21.46 1.73
C PHE A 463 11.63 22.34 2.43
N GLY A 464 11.84 23.65 2.37
CA GLY A 464 10.93 24.65 2.92
C GLY A 464 11.24 26.03 2.32
N THR A 465 10.32 26.98 2.51
CA THR A 465 10.60 28.38 2.24
C THR A 465 11.44 28.92 3.41
N PRO A 466 12.46 29.75 3.13
CA PRO A 466 13.25 30.43 4.18
C PRO A 466 12.39 31.24 5.14
#